data_50d490e93533a4f3974af08bb1647194
#
_entry.id   50d490e93533a4f3974af08bb1647194
#
_cell.length_a   1.000
_cell.length_b   1.000
_cell.length_c   1.000
_cell.angle_alpha   90.00
_cell.angle_beta   90.00
_cell.angle_gamma   90.00
#
_symmetry.space_group_name_H-M   'P 1'
#
loop_
_entity.id
_entity.type
_entity.pdbx_description
1 polymer ?
#
loop_
_entity_poly.entity_id
_entity_poly.type
_entity_poly.pdbx_seq_one_letter_code
_entity_poly.pdbx_strand_id
1 'polypeptide(L)'
;NGQRTDPMGANFHPHGLRIVPGLVEPVTEDSSAPGQRHAHLRGDQDENIGKMTVFCWRGPDYIADEAIDTAGCGWILVENWWPYQRPTFVTPNFAGYVSGHSTYSRAAAELLTNLTGSPYFPGGLGEYVAPANEFLVFEDGPSVDVHLQWVSYRDASDQCSLSRIWGGIHPPCDDLPGRLMGLVIGPQAWEHATSYFGEPTSCPGDLDGDGVVGGADFGELLVQWGCTGTCTADLDGDGVVGGSDLGLLFVNWGDGC
;
A
#
# COMPACT_ATOMS: atom_id res chain seq x y z
N ASN A 1 -28.02 -0.21 8.24
CA ASN A 1 -29.45 -0.26 8.21
C ASN A 1 -30.16 0.94 8.87
N GLY A 2 -29.51 2.09 9.03
CA GLY A 2 -30.10 3.33 9.47
C GLY A 2 -30.64 3.36 10.91
N GLN A 3 -30.25 2.42 11.75
CA GLN A 3 -30.67 2.41 13.15
C GLN A 3 -29.99 3.51 13.95
N ARG A 4 -30.77 4.24 14.74
CA ARG A 4 -30.29 5.30 15.61
C ARG A 4 -29.57 4.73 16.84
N THR A 5 -28.55 5.44 17.29
CA THR A 5 -27.88 5.18 18.58
C THR A 5 -28.34 6.10 19.70
N ASP A 6 -29.35 6.93 19.45
CA ASP A 6 -30.01 7.72 20.51
C ASP A 6 -30.75 6.82 21.48
N PRO A 7 -30.36 6.72 22.76
CA PRO A 7 -30.96 5.81 23.73
C PRO A 7 -32.46 6.03 23.96
N MET A 8 -32.97 7.23 23.66
CA MET A 8 -34.38 7.60 23.77
C MET A 8 -35.14 7.43 22.45
N GLY A 9 -34.45 7.08 21.36
CA GLY A 9 -35.08 6.89 20.05
C GLY A 9 -35.78 5.52 19.92
N ALA A 10 -36.91 5.50 19.21
CA ALA A 10 -37.71 4.29 19.00
C ALA A 10 -36.93 3.14 18.30
N ASN A 11 -35.90 3.51 17.52
CA ASN A 11 -35.08 2.57 16.76
C ASN A 11 -33.65 2.48 17.32
N PHE A 12 -33.48 2.65 18.62
CA PHE A 12 -32.19 2.56 19.27
C PHE A 12 -31.57 1.16 19.12
N HIS A 13 -30.30 1.16 18.76
CA HIS A 13 -29.46 -0.04 18.81
C HIS A 13 -28.04 0.36 19.24
N PRO A 14 -27.42 -0.33 20.22
CA PRO A 14 -26.13 0.08 20.78
C PRO A 14 -24.98 0.04 19.76
N HIS A 15 -25.11 -0.74 18.68
CA HIS A 15 -24.16 -0.81 17.56
C HIS A 15 -24.66 -0.12 16.29
N GLY A 16 -25.70 0.71 16.39
CA GLY A 16 -26.21 1.49 15.27
C GLY A 16 -25.35 2.71 14.97
N LEU A 17 -25.73 3.44 13.93
CA LEU A 17 -25.00 4.64 13.49
C LEU A 17 -25.10 5.74 14.56
N ARG A 18 -23.97 6.33 14.88
CA ARG A 18 -23.90 7.51 15.76
C ARG A 18 -24.41 8.73 15.00
N ILE A 19 -25.18 9.57 15.69
CA ILE A 19 -25.53 10.89 15.17
C ILE A 19 -24.28 11.76 15.22
N VAL A 20 -23.92 12.32 14.07
CA VAL A 20 -22.81 13.25 13.89
C VAL A 20 -23.36 14.45 13.11
N PRO A 21 -23.63 15.59 13.78
CA PRO A 21 -24.21 16.75 13.11
C PRO A 21 -23.39 17.15 11.87
N GLY A 22 -24.08 17.38 10.75
CA GLY A 22 -23.45 17.71 9.48
C GLY A 22 -22.95 16.50 8.68
N LEU A 23 -22.95 15.29 9.25
CA LEU A 23 -22.47 14.08 8.56
C LEU A 23 -23.47 12.92 8.64
N VAL A 24 -24.02 12.63 9.81
CA VAL A 24 -24.98 11.54 10.02
C VAL A 24 -26.12 12.07 10.89
N GLU A 25 -27.32 12.15 10.33
CA GLU A 25 -28.47 12.79 10.98
C GLU A 25 -29.76 12.02 10.68
N PRO A 26 -30.77 12.11 11.54
CA PRO A 26 -32.12 11.66 11.19
C PRO A 26 -32.82 12.65 10.27
N VAL A 27 -33.63 12.16 9.36
CA VAL A 27 -34.66 12.97 8.67
C VAL A 27 -35.70 13.36 9.72
N THR A 28 -35.90 14.65 9.94
CA THR A 28 -36.93 15.17 10.85
C THR A 28 -37.94 16.01 10.07
N GLU A 29 -39.08 16.31 10.65
CA GLU A 29 -40.06 17.22 10.06
C GLU A 29 -39.41 18.56 9.69
N ASP A 30 -38.63 19.13 10.63
CA ASP A 30 -37.93 20.40 10.43
C ASP A 30 -36.85 20.32 9.35
N SER A 31 -35.98 19.30 9.41
CA SER A 31 -34.87 19.18 8.45
C SER A 31 -35.31 18.81 7.04
N SER A 32 -36.53 18.26 6.89
CA SER A 32 -37.12 17.86 5.62
C SER A 32 -38.23 18.80 5.14
N ALA A 33 -38.48 19.91 5.83
CA ALA A 33 -39.36 20.96 5.35
C ALA A 33 -38.89 21.57 4.01
N PRO A 34 -39.77 22.15 3.22
CA PRO A 34 -39.38 22.75 1.95
C PRO A 34 -38.20 23.73 2.08
N GLY A 35 -37.17 23.55 1.27
CA GLY A 35 -35.95 24.36 1.28
C GLY A 35 -34.93 23.97 2.34
N GLN A 36 -35.20 23.00 3.18
CA GLN A 36 -34.25 22.47 4.16
C GLN A 36 -33.36 21.36 3.56
N ARG A 37 -32.25 21.06 4.23
CA ARG A 37 -31.19 20.17 3.72
C ARG A 37 -31.64 18.74 3.37
N HIS A 38 -32.67 18.22 4.03
CA HIS A 38 -33.22 16.88 3.78
C HIS A 38 -34.55 16.90 3.01
N ALA A 39 -34.97 18.05 2.46
CA ALA A 39 -36.27 18.19 1.80
C ALA A 39 -36.47 17.15 0.69
N HIS A 40 -35.42 16.83 -0.08
CA HIS A 40 -35.45 15.84 -1.16
C HIS A 40 -35.52 14.39 -0.67
N LEU A 41 -35.32 14.15 0.63
CA LEU A 41 -35.33 12.82 1.23
C LEU A 41 -36.63 12.50 1.97
N ARG A 42 -37.57 13.44 2.09
CA ARG A 42 -38.79 13.29 2.90
C ARG A 42 -39.64 12.10 2.49
N GLY A 43 -39.76 11.86 1.19
CA GLY A 43 -40.71 10.93 0.60
C GLY A 43 -42.09 11.54 0.41
N ASP A 44 -42.93 10.97 -0.48
CA ASP A 44 -44.23 11.53 -0.87
C ASP A 44 -45.27 11.41 0.24
N GLN A 45 -45.13 10.47 1.16
CA GLN A 45 -46.03 10.21 2.28
C GLN A 45 -45.29 10.29 3.63
N ASP A 46 -44.25 11.10 3.69
CA ASP A 46 -43.41 11.28 4.90
C ASP A 46 -42.74 10.00 5.41
N GLU A 47 -42.65 8.95 4.58
CA GLU A 47 -42.21 7.61 4.93
C GLU A 47 -40.71 7.55 5.34
N ASN A 48 -39.97 8.60 5.04
CA ASN A 48 -38.56 8.66 5.40
C ASN A 48 -38.28 9.47 6.68
N ILE A 49 -39.31 10.09 7.26
CA ILE A 49 -39.13 10.76 8.58
C ILE A 49 -38.71 9.74 9.64
N GLY A 50 -37.65 10.04 10.35
CA GLY A 50 -37.03 9.16 11.35
C GLY A 50 -35.95 8.22 10.80
N LYS A 51 -35.82 8.07 9.48
CA LYS A 51 -34.68 7.32 8.89
C LYS A 51 -33.39 8.11 9.04
N MET A 52 -32.27 7.40 9.02
CA MET A 52 -30.95 8.00 9.06
C MET A 52 -30.50 8.43 7.67
N THR A 53 -29.83 9.57 7.61
CA THR A 53 -29.16 10.10 6.43
C THR A 53 -27.67 10.23 6.69
N VAL A 54 -26.90 10.26 5.60
CA VAL A 54 -25.45 10.50 5.62
C VAL A 54 -25.09 11.49 4.50
N PHE A 55 -24.19 12.41 4.80
CA PHE A 55 -23.59 13.27 3.78
C PHE A 55 -22.34 12.58 3.24
N CYS A 56 -22.43 12.07 2.02
CA CYS A 56 -21.35 11.32 1.38
C CYS A 56 -21.47 11.38 -0.14
N TRP A 57 -20.60 10.68 -0.85
CA TRP A 57 -20.79 10.40 -2.26
C TRP A 57 -22.15 9.74 -2.50
N ARG A 58 -22.91 10.26 -3.49
CA ARG A 58 -24.32 9.90 -3.65
C ARG A 58 -24.56 8.53 -4.26
N GLY A 59 -23.52 7.90 -4.80
CA GLY A 59 -23.60 6.54 -5.34
C GLY A 59 -23.78 6.50 -6.86
N PRO A 60 -23.74 5.28 -7.43
CA PRO A 60 -23.75 5.06 -8.88
C PRO A 60 -25.06 5.43 -9.54
N ASP A 61 -26.19 5.49 -8.82
CA ASP A 61 -27.50 5.85 -9.35
C ASP A 61 -27.58 7.30 -9.88
N TYR A 62 -26.58 8.12 -9.53
CA TYR A 62 -26.42 9.50 -10.01
C TYR A 62 -25.52 9.63 -11.23
N ILE A 63 -25.05 8.51 -11.78
CA ILE A 63 -24.14 8.44 -12.93
C ILE A 63 -24.87 7.70 -14.05
N ALA A 64 -25.26 8.41 -15.07
CA ALA A 64 -25.89 7.82 -16.26
C ALA A 64 -24.84 7.50 -17.35
N ASP A 65 -23.82 8.35 -17.47
CA ASP A 65 -22.71 8.20 -18.41
C ASP A 65 -21.38 8.44 -17.66
N GLU A 66 -20.60 7.38 -17.52
CA GLU A 66 -19.33 7.40 -16.78
C GLU A 66 -18.29 8.39 -17.36
N ALA A 67 -18.45 8.79 -18.62
CA ALA A 67 -17.51 9.68 -19.29
C ALA A 67 -17.79 11.19 -19.04
N ILE A 68 -19.00 11.54 -18.57
CA ILE A 68 -19.42 12.95 -18.46
C ILE A 68 -20.16 13.26 -17.15
N ASP A 69 -20.60 12.25 -16.41
CA ASP A 69 -21.36 12.45 -15.19
C ASP A 69 -20.50 12.26 -13.95
N THR A 70 -20.85 12.98 -12.91
CA THR A 70 -20.29 12.81 -11.57
C THR A 70 -21.41 12.76 -10.54
N ALA A 71 -21.38 11.78 -9.64
CA ALA A 71 -22.36 11.69 -8.57
C ALA A 71 -22.24 12.86 -7.57
N GLY A 72 -21.02 13.29 -7.29
CA GLY A 72 -20.75 14.32 -6.27
C GLY A 72 -21.13 13.86 -4.86
N CYS A 73 -21.03 14.78 -3.89
CA CYS A 73 -21.43 14.54 -2.51
C CYS A 73 -22.76 15.23 -2.18
N GLY A 74 -23.54 14.57 -1.30
CA GLY A 74 -24.81 15.10 -0.84
C GLY A 74 -25.44 14.23 0.23
N TRP A 75 -26.59 14.67 0.74
CA TRP A 75 -27.36 13.89 1.70
C TRP A 75 -28.13 12.78 0.98
N ILE A 76 -27.95 11.54 1.46
CA ILE A 76 -28.71 10.36 1.01
C ILE A 76 -29.22 9.58 2.23
N LEU A 77 -30.26 8.76 2.04
CA LEU A 77 -30.63 7.78 3.07
C LEU A 77 -29.50 6.76 3.23
N VAL A 78 -29.19 6.38 4.46
CA VAL A 78 -28.10 5.42 4.75
C VAL A 78 -28.34 4.07 4.07
N GLU A 79 -29.60 3.69 3.87
CA GLU A 79 -29.98 2.45 3.16
C GLU A 79 -29.55 2.46 1.68
N ASN A 80 -29.31 3.65 1.11
CA ASN A 80 -28.86 3.86 -0.26
C ASN A 80 -27.34 4.13 -0.32
N TRP A 81 -26.62 3.99 0.80
CA TRP A 81 -25.18 4.18 0.81
C TRP A 81 -24.46 3.11 0.00
N TRP A 82 -23.51 3.55 -0.81
CA TRP A 82 -22.68 2.72 -1.65
C TRP A 82 -21.20 3.01 -1.38
N PRO A 83 -20.33 2.01 -1.29
CA PRO A 83 -18.90 2.27 -1.23
C PRO A 83 -18.42 2.94 -2.51
N TYR A 84 -17.41 3.79 -2.42
CA TYR A 84 -16.84 4.48 -3.59
C TYR A 84 -16.06 3.50 -4.46
N GLN A 85 -16.80 2.72 -5.22
CA GLN A 85 -16.30 1.65 -6.08
C GLN A 85 -17.14 1.56 -7.36
N ARG A 86 -16.58 0.92 -8.39
CA ARG A 86 -17.36 0.58 -9.58
C ARG A 86 -18.59 -0.25 -9.23
N PRO A 87 -19.73 -0.03 -9.84
CA PRO A 87 -20.91 -0.87 -9.64
C PRO A 87 -20.66 -2.35 -9.96
N THR A 88 -19.75 -2.64 -10.89
CA THR A 88 -19.37 -4.02 -11.28
C THR A 88 -18.34 -4.66 -10.36
N PHE A 89 -17.74 -3.90 -9.45
CA PHE A 89 -16.74 -4.40 -8.51
C PHE A 89 -16.85 -3.65 -7.17
N VAL A 90 -17.96 -3.84 -6.50
CA VAL A 90 -18.31 -3.11 -5.26
C VAL A 90 -17.40 -3.49 -4.10
N THR A 91 -17.17 -4.79 -3.92
CA THR A 91 -16.39 -5.31 -2.79
C THR A 91 -15.68 -6.58 -3.23
N PRO A 92 -14.39 -6.74 -2.92
CA PRO A 92 -13.71 -8.02 -3.11
C PRO A 92 -14.43 -9.15 -2.39
N ASN A 93 -14.49 -10.33 -3.01
CA ASN A 93 -15.20 -11.52 -2.51
C ASN A 93 -14.33 -12.35 -1.54
N PHE A 94 -13.60 -11.71 -0.66
CA PHE A 94 -12.77 -12.35 0.37
C PHE A 94 -13.04 -11.72 1.75
N ALA A 95 -12.49 -12.33 2.80
CA ALA A 95 -12.64 -11.84 4.16
C ALA A 95 -12.06 -10.43 4.30
N GLY A 96 -12.80 -9.53 4.94
CA GLY A 96 -12.38 -8.13 5.14
C GLY A 96 -11.17 -8.00 6.06
N TYR A 97 -11.16 -8.76 7.14
CA TYR A 97 -10.09 -8.74 8.15
C TYR A 97 -8.94 -9.71 7.77
N VAL A 98 -7.74 -9.21 7.67
CA VAL A 98 -7.26 -7.81 7.75
C VAL A 98 -7.28 -7.18 6.35
N SER A 99 -7.16 -5.83 6.27
CA SER A 99 -7.02 -5.15 4.98
C SER A 99 -5.74 -5.59 4.25
N GLY A 100 -5.91 -6.22 3.09
CA GLY A 100 -4.78 -6.63 2.23
C GLY A 100 -3.92 -5.43 1.82
N HIS A 101 -4.55 -4.34 1.35
CA HIS A 101 -3.84 -3.11 0.96
C HIS A 101 -2.99 -2.55 2.11
N SER A 102 -3.52 -2.53 3.33
CA SER A 102 -2.78 -2.04 4.50
C SER A 102 -1.60 -2.94 4.85
N THR A 103 -1.76 -4.26 4.69
CA THR A 103 -0.74 -5.25 5.03
C THR A 103 0.41 -5.21 4.04
N TYR A 104 0.14 -5.43 2.74
CA TYR A 104 1.24 -5.55 1.78
C TYR A 104 1.85 -4.20 1.41
N SER A 105 1.10 -3.09 1.42
CA SER A 105 1.73 -1.79 1.18
C SER A 105 2.70 -1.40 2.29
N ARG A 106 2.36 -1.71 3.55
CA ARG A 106 3.27 -1.50 4.67
C ARG A 106 4.48 -2.45 4.58
N ALA A 107 4.28 -3.73 4.28
CA ALA A 107 5.36 -4.68 4.08
C ALA A 107 6.30 -4.24 2.95
N ALA A 108 5.74 -3.74 1.84
CA ALA A 108 6.53 -3.20 0.73
C ALA A 108 7.35 -1.95 1.14
N ALA A 109 6.76 -1.04 1.94
CA ALA A 109 7.47 0.13 2.44
C ALA A 109 8.68 -0.24 3.33
N GLU A 110 8.52 -1.24 4.21
CA GLU A 110 9.62 -1.75 5.05
C GLU A 110 10.69 -2.45 4.19
N LEU A 111 10.27 -3.27 3.22
CA LEU A 111 11.19 -3.96 2.31
C LEU A 111 11.99 -2.96 1.47
N LEU A 112 11.33 -1.95 0.89
CA LEU A 112 12.01 -0.90 0.13
C LEU A 112 12.98 -0.11 1.00
N THR A 113 12.63 0.16 2.27
CA THR A 113 13.51 0.82 3.24
C THR A 113 14.79 0.01 3.44
N ASN A 114 14.67 -1.31 3.61
CA ASN A 114 15.84 -2.19 3.76
C ASN A 114 16.66 -2.28 2.46
N LEU A 115 15.99 -2.43 1.32
CA LEU A 115 16.64 -2.54 0.00
C LEU A 115 17.44 -1.29 -0.37
N THR A 116 16.89 -0.09 -0.09
CA THR A 116 17.53 1.18 -0.46
C THR A 116 18.42 1.76 0.64
N GLY A 117 18.36 1.19 1.85
CA GLY A 117 19.04 1.74 3.03
C GLY A 117 18.45 3.07 3.52
N SER A 118 17.27 3.47 3.03
CA SER A 118 16.64 4.76 3.34
C SER A 118 15.11 4.62 3.38
N PRO A 119 14.41 5.25 4.34
CA PRO A 119 12.95 5.26 4.34
C PRO A 119 12.34 6.23 3.31
N TYR A 120 13.16 7.05 2.68
CA TYR A 120 12.74 8.12 1.77
C TYR A 120 12.82 7.69 0.32
N PHE A 121 11.93 8.24 -0.50
CA PHE A 121 11.99 8.08 -1.95
C PHE A 121 13.32 8.62 -2.51
N PRO A 122 13.91 7.97 -3.52
CA PRO A 122 15.06 8.49 -4.23
C PRO A 122 14.78 9.91 -4.77
N GLY A 123 15.70 10.84 -4.54
CA GLY A 123 15.49 12.24 -4.87
C GLY A 123 14.64 13.03 -3.85
N GLY A 124 14.16 12.37 -2.77
CA GLY A 124 13.47 13.01 -1.65
C GLY A 124 11.96 13.16 -1.81
N LEU A 125 11.39 12.81 -2.97
CA LEU A 125 9.95 12.89 -3.22
C LEU A 125 9.51 11.84 -4.23
N GLY A 126 8.51 11.02 -3.85
CA GLY A 126 7.74 10.20 -4.78
C GLY A 126 6.52 10.98 -5.25
N GLU A 127 6.19 10.89 -6.53
CA GLU A 127 5.02 11.57 -7.09
C GLU A 127 4.26 10.66 -8.06
N TYR A 128 2.94 10.78 -8.01
CA TYR A 128 2.04 10.24 -9.01
C TYR A 128 0.99 11.30 -9.37
N VAL A 129 0.78 11.52 -10.66
CA VAL A 129 -0.24 12.45 -11.14
C VAL A 129 -1.44 11.68 -11.64
N ALA A 130 -2.60 11.91 -11.04
CA ALA A 130 -3.89 11.46 -11.58
C ALA A 130 -4.43 12.57 -12.50
N PRO A 131 -4.47 12.35 -13.84
CA PRO A 131 -4.87 13.39 -14.79
C PRO A 131 -6.35 13.76 -14.63
N ALA A 132 -6.66 15.01 -14.93
CA ALA A 132 -8.04 15.48 -14.99
C ALA A 132 -8.85 14.68 -16.03
N ASN A 133 -10.03 14.22 -15.63
CA ASN A 133 -11.02 13.51 -16.46
C ASN A 133 -10.52 12.23 -17.16
N GLU A 134 -9.37 11.70 -16.75
CA GLU A 134 -8.79 10.49 -17.36
C GLU A 134 -8.52 9.36 -16.34
N PHE A 135 -8.65 9.65 -15.05
CA PHE A 135 -8.23 8.72 -14.01
C PHE A 135 -9.35 7.81 -13.50
N LEU A 136 -10.54 8.37 -13.30
CA LEU A 136 -11.70 7.59 -12.84
C LEU A 136 -12.31 6.80 -14.00
N VAL A 137 -12.89 5.64 -13.67
CA VAL A 137 -13.45 4.71 -14.68
C VAL A 137 -14.93 4.42 -14.43
N PHE A 138 -15.55 5.06 -13.46
CA PHE A 138 -16.96 4.87 -13.08
C PHE A 138 -17.72 6.20 -12.92
N GLU A 139 -17.04 7.30 -13.01
CA GLU A 139 -17.60 8.65 -13.12
C GLU A 139 -16.55 9.59 -13.72
N ASP A 140 -16.97 10.75 -14.21
CA ASP A 140 -16.06 11.77 -14.72
C ASP A 140 -15.20 12.38 -13.61
N GLY A 141 -13.92 12.60 -13.89
CA GLY A 141 -13.01 13.22 -12.93
C GLY A 141 -11.60 12.61 -12.91
N PRO A 142 -10.78 13.13 -12.04
CA PRO A 142 -10.95 14.34 -11.22
C PRO A 142 -11.04 15.62 -12.08
N SER A 143 -11.65 16.68 -11.56
CA SER A 143 -11.85 17.95 -12.31
C SER A 143 -10.56 18.73 -12.58
N VAL A 144 -9.47 18.35 -11.96
CA VAL A 144 -8.12 18.89 -12.13
C VAL A 144 -7.09 17.79 -11.98
N ASP A 145 -5.87 17.99 -12.48
CA ASP A 145 -4.77 17.08 -12.18
C ASP A 145 -4.54 17.03 -10.67
N VAL A 146 -4.48 15.81 -10.13
CA VAL A 146 -4.22 15.60 -8.70
C VAL A 146 -2.82 15.03 -8.52
N HIS A 147 -1.95 15.82 -7.90
CA HIS A 147 -0.58 15.43 -7.58
C HIS A 147 -0.54 14.75 -6.22
N LEU A 148 -0.33 13.44 -6.20
CA LEU A 148 -0.10 12.66 -5.00
C LEU A 148 1.40 12.61 -4.74
N GLN A 149 1.83 13.10 -3.58
CA GLN A 149 3.25 13.28 -3.25
C GLN A 149 3.56 12.67 -1.89
N TRP A 150 4.69 11.97 -1.79
CA TRP A 150 5.13 11.31 -0.58
C TRP A 150 6.62 11.50 -0.34
N VAL A 151 7.01 11.81 0.88
CA VAL A 151 8.42 11.93 1.27
C VAL A 151 9.00 10.54 1.55
N SER A 152 8.26 9.69 2.24
CA SER A 152 8.70 8.34 2.59
C SER A 152 7.83 7.25 1.97
N TYR A 153 8.38 6.03 1.85
CA TYR A 153 7.60 4.85 1.46
C TYR A 153 6.43 4.59 2.40
N ARG A 154 6.59 4.93 3.70
CA ARG A 154 5.51 4.81 4.69
C ARG A 154 4.37 5.78 4.43
N ASP A 155 4.65 7.01 3.98
CA ASP A 155 3.58 7.97 3.63
C ASP A 155 2.72 7.43 2.49
N ALA A 156 3.34 6.86 1.45
CA ALA A 156 2.62 6.21 0.35
C ALA A 156 1.81 5.01 0.83
N SER A 157 2.38 4.18 1.70
CA SER A 157 1.70 3.06 2.33
C SER A 157 0.50 3.50 3.18
N ASP A 158 0.64 4.58 3.95
CA ASP A 158 -0.44 5.12 4.77
C ASP A 158 -1.59 5.65 3.92
N GLN A 159 -1.29 6.34 2.84
CA GLN A 159 -2.31 6.79 1.91
C GLN A 159 -3.00 5.60 1.20
N CYS A 160 -2.26 4.59 0.79
CA CYS A 160 -2.81 3.34 0.24
C CYS A 160 -3.78 2.68 1.23
N SER A 161 -3.41 2.60 2.50
CA SER A 161 -4.25 2.07 3.57
C SER A 161 -5.52 2.91 3.78
N LEU A 162 -5.37 4.22 3.92
CA LEU A 162 -6.48 5.16 4.14
C LEU A 162 -7.46 5.21 2.95
N SER A 163 -6.97 4.96 1.74
CA SER A 163 -7.83 4.90 0.54
C SER A 163 -8.96 3.87 0.68
N ARG A 164 -8.71 2.79 1.45
CA ARG A 164 -9.72 1.74 1.70
C ARG A 164 -10.83 2.22 2.64
N ILE A 165 -10.47 3.05 3.61
CA ILE A 165 -11.44 3.68 4.53
C ILE A 165 -12.25 4.73 3.77
N TRP A 166 -11.60 5.59 2.98
CA TRP A 166 -12.27 6.61 2.17
C TRP A 166 -13.20 5.98 1.13
N GLY A 167 -12.79 4.88 0.52
CA GLY A 167 -13.63 4.12 -0.41
C GLY A 167 -14.73 3.29 0.25
N GLY A 168 -14.78 3.23 1.59
CA GLY A 168 -15.80 2.48 2.33
C GLY A 168 -15.68 0.96 2.24
N ILE A 169 -14.48 0.42 1.97
CA ILE A 169 -14.24 -1.02 1.77
C ILE A 169 -13.77 -1.69 3.05
N HIS A 170 -12.92 -1.01 3.83
CA HIS A 170 -12.40 -1.50 5.08
C HIS A 170 -12.65 -0.49 6.21
N PRO A 171 -13.17 -0.92 7.37
CA PRO A 171 -13.20 -0.10 8.57
C PRO A 171 -11.81 -0.01 9.22
N PRO A 172 -11.61 0.92 10.18
CA PRO A 172 -10.33 1.06 10.88
C PRO A 172 -9.83 -0.19 11.60
N CYS A 173 -10.75 -1.09 12.00
CA CYS A 173 -10.38 -2.36 12.64
C CYS A 173 -9.74 -3.36 11.70
N ASP A 174 -9.89 -3.22 10.38
CA ASP A 174 -9.20 -4.02 9.38
C ASP A 174 -7.86 -3.36 8.97
N ASP A 175 -7.84 -2.04 8.94
CA ASP A 175 -6.69 -1.24 8.49
C ASP A 175 -5.52 -1.33 9.47
N LEU A 176 -5.74 -0.96 10.73
CA LEU A 176 -4.67 -0.89 11.71
C LEU A 176 -3.94 -2.22 11.95
N PRO A 177 -4.65 -3.37 12.16
CA PRO A 177 -3.98 -4.65 12.26
C PRO A 177 -3.19 -5.02 11.00
N GLY A 178 -3.71 -4.68 9.81
CA GLY A 178 -3.00 -4.89 8.54
C GLY A 178 -1.67 -4.16 8.50
N ARG A 179 -1.63 -2.88 8.88
CA ARG A 179 -0.37 -2.11 8.97
C ARG A 179 0.60 -2.73 9.97
N LEU A 180 0.12 -3.15 11.14
CA LEU A 180 0.96 -3.80 12.15
C LEU A 180 1.56 -5.11 11.67
N MET A 181 0.79 -5.91 10.92
CA MET A 181 1.30 -7.14 10.29
C MET A 181 2.36 -6.80 9.22
N GLY A 182 2.13 -5.80 8.39
CA GLY A 182 3.07 -5.37 7.36
C GLY A 182 4.42 -4.92 7.92
N LEU A 183 4.43 -4.24 9.09
CA LEU A 183 5.65 -3.85 9.80
C LEU A 183 6.54 -5.04 10.19
N VAL A 184 5.94 -6.21 10.39
CA VAL A 184 6.67 -7.44 10.77
C VAL A 184 7.05 -8.24 9.52
N ILE A 185 6.11 -8.39 8.58
CA ILE A 185 6.29 -9.23 7.38
C ILE A 185 7.37 -8.65 6.46
N GLY A 186 7.42 -7.32 6.28
CA GLY A 186 8.38 -6.69 5.36
C GLY A 186 9.85 -6.99 5.72
N PRO A 187 10.31 -6.70 6.95
CA PRO A 187 11.66 -7.06 7.39
C PRO A 187 11.94 -8.56 7.34
N GLN A 188 10.99 -9.41 7.74
CA GLN A 188 11.17 -10.87 7.69
C GLN A 188 11.30 -11.37 6.24
N ALA A 189 10.52 -10.81 5.31
CA ALA A 189 10.63 -11.14 3.89
C ALA A 189 11.98 -10.71 3.32
N TRP A 190 12.50 -9.55 3.73
CA TRP A 190 13.83 -9.09 3.37
C TRP A 190 14.91 -10.03 3.90
N GLU A 191 14.90 -10.37 5.19
CA GLU A 191 15.84 -11.28 5.83
C GLU A 191 15.82 -12.66 5.15
N HIS A 192 14.60 -13.16 4.87
CA HIS A 192 14.46 -14.44 4.18
C HIS A 192 15.01 -14.38 2.75
N ALA A 193 14.70 -13.33 1.99
CA ALA A 193 15.21 -13.18 0.63
C ALA A 193 16.75 -13.08 0.61
N THR A 194 17.32 -12.25 1.48
CA THR A 194 18.80 -12.07 1.55
C THR A 194 19.53 -13.34 1.99
N SER A 195 18.86 -14.26 2.68
CA SER A 195 19.47 -15.56 3.00
C SER A 195 19.75 -16.42 1.77
N TYR A 196 19.06 -16.16 0.65
CA TYR A 196 19.32 -16.83 -0.64
C TYR A 196 20.32 -16.08 -1.53
N PHE A 197 20.49 -14.80 -1.26
CA PHE A 197 21.48 -13.95 -1.91
C PHE A 197 22.59 -13.65 -0.91
N GLY A 198 22.94 -14.65 -0.09
CA GLY A 198 23.98 -14.52 0.92
C GLY A 198 25.17 -13.74 0.36
N GLU A 199 25.90 -12.98 1.24
CA GLU A 199 27.20 -12.44 0.86
C GLU A 199 27.86 -13.52 0.00
N PRO A 200 28.36 -13.21 -1.20
CA PRO A 200 29.13 -14.19 -1.94
C PRO A 200 30.07 -14.78 -0.90
N THR A 201 29.86 -16.03 -0.54
CA THR A 201 30.76 -16.72 0.35
C THR A 201 32.11 -16.40 -0.24
N SER A 202 32.95 -15.64 0.48
CA SER A 202 34.24 -15.29 -0.07
C SER A 202 34.91 -16.63 -0.38
N CYS A 203 34.71 -17.05 -1.64
CA CYS A 203 35.42 -18.19 -2.18
C CYS A 203 36.87 -17.74 -2.28
N PRO A 204 37.74 -18.14 -1.35
CA PRO A 204 39.14 -17.83 -1.53
C PRO A 204 39.59 -18.45 -2.85
N GLY A 205 39.80 -17.59 -3.86
CA GLY A 205 40.18 -18.05 -5.18
C GLY A 205 39.23 -17.71 -6.34
N ASP A 206 38.00 -17.31 -6.07
CA ASP A 206 37.08 -16.68 -7.08
C ASP A 206 37.52 -15.23 -7.27
N LEU A 207 38.44 -15.00 -8.19
CA LEU A 207 39.04 -13.69 -8.43
C LEU A 207 38.28 -12.86 -9.47
N ASP A 208 37.57 -13.51 -10.38
CA ASP A 208 36.75 -12.84 -11.39
C ASP A 208 35.28 -12.62 -10.97
N GLY A 209 34.86 -13.25 -9.86
CA GLY A 209 33.52 -13.05 -9.29
C GLY A 209 32.40 -13.77 -10.03
N ASP A 210 32.73 -14.84 -10.80
CA ASP A 210 31.72 -15.60 -11.54
C ASP A 210 31.01 -16.66 -10.70
N GLY A 211 31.44 -16.85 -9.44
CA GLY A 211 30.89 -17.79 -8.49
C GLY A 211 31.46 -19.21 -8.56
N VAL A 212 32.53 -19.45 -9.32
CA VAL A 212 33.19 -20.76 -9.45
C VAL A 212 34.69 -20.58 -9.54
N VAL A 213 35.46 -21.16 -8.61
CA VAL A 213 36.93 -21.15 -8.72
C VAL A 213 37.40 -22.00 -9.88
N GLY A 214 37.92 -21.36 -10.95
CA GLY A 214 38.22 -22.05 -12.20
C GLY A 214 39.43 -21.52 -12.97
N GLY A 215 39.43 -21.79 -14.27
CA GLY A 215 40.54 -21.42 -15.13
C GLY A 215 40.74 -19.92 -15.36
N ALA A 216 39.66 -19.12 -15.23
CA ALA A 216 39.72 -17.67 -15.33
C ALA A 216 40.45 -17.07 -14.11
N ASP A 217 40.12 -17.54 -12.89
CA ASP A 217 40.78 -17.15 -11.65
C ASP A 217 42.26 -17.53 -11.62
N PHE A 218 42.58 -18.72 -12.10
CA PHE A 218 43.95 -19.12 -12.25
C PHE A 218 44.72 -18.19 -13.22
N GLY A 219 44.08 -17.77 -14.30
CA GLY A 219 44.63 -16.76 -15.19
C GLY A 219 44.85 -15.42 -14.47
N GLU A 220 43.89 -14.95 -13.68
CA GLU A 220 43.99 -13.73 -12.92
C GLU A 220 45.10 -13.77 -11.87
N LEU A 221 45.24 -14.90 -11.15
CA LEU A 221 46.33 -15.12 -10.21
C LEU A 221 47.71 -15.06 -10.86
N LEU A 222 47.82 -15.70 -12.07
CA LEU A 222 49.10 -15.68 -12.82
C LEU A 222 49.47 -14.28 -13.32
N VAL A 223 48.50 -13.45 -13.67
CA VAL A 223 48.72 -12.06 -14.08
C VAL A 223 49.30 -11.26 -12.90
N GLN A 224 48.91 -11.58 -11.67
CA GLN A 224 49.36 -10.91 -10.47
C GLN A 224 50.57 -11.61 -9.81
N TRP A 225 51.14 -12.65 -10.43
CA TRP A 225 52.24 -13.41 -9.83
C TRP A 225 53.45 -12.54 -9.49
N GLY A 226 53.87 -12.58 -8.24
CA GLY A 226 54.93 -11.74 -7.71
C GLY A 226 54.49 -10.31 -7.34
N CYS A 227 53.20 -10.02 -7.43
CA CYS A 227 52.66 -8.75 -6.92
C CYS A 227 52.90 -8.69 -5.41
N THR A 228 53.25 -7.48 -4.91
CA THR A 228 53.50 -7.23 -3.49
C THR A 228 52.63 -6.08 -2.99
N GLY A 229 52.10 -6.22 -1.76
CA GLY A 229 51.21 -5.25 -1.15
C GLY A 229 49.72 -5.62 -1.28
N THR A 230 48.85 -4.68 -1.59
CA THR A 230 47.38 -4.92 -1.71
C THR A 230 47.01 -5.55 -3.03
N CYS A 231 47.28 -6.82 -3.24
CA CYS A 231 46.97 -7.56 -4.44
C CYS A 231 45.73 -8.41 -4.22
N THR A 232 44.79 -8.47 -5.16
CA THR A 232 43.55 -9.24 -5.05
C THR A 232 43.78 -10.76 -5.02
N ALA A 233 44.87 -11.21 -5.65
CA ALA A 233 45.25 -12.62 -5.69
C ALA A 233 46.16 -13.06 -4.54
N ASP A 234 46.42 -12.18 -3.57
CA ASP A 234 47.07 -12.53 -2.29
C ASP A 234 46.02 -13.18 -1.37
N LEU A 235 45.83 -14.48 -1.53
CA LEU A 235 44.75 -15.24 -0.88
C LEU A 235 45.10 -15.63 0.57
N ASP A 236 46.39 -15.75 0.89
CA ASP A 236 46.85 -16.09 2.26
C ASP A 236 47.19 -14.86 3.10
N GLY A 237 47.23 -13.67 2.46
CA GLY A 237 47.49 -12.40 3.14
C GLY A 237 48.95 -12.20 3.58
N ASP A 238 49.88 -12.92 2.99
CA ASP A 238 51.33 -12.79 3.35
C ASP A 238 51.99 -11.57 2.72
N GLY A 239 51.27 -10.89 1.79
CA GLY A 239 51.68 -9.68 1.11
C GLY A 239 52.42 -9.93 -0.21
N VAL A 240 52.47 -11.18 -0.71
CA VAL A 240 53.15 -11.57 -1.98
C VAL A 240 52.34 -12.63 -2.70
N VAL A 241 51.83 -12.37 -3.88
CA VAL A 241 51.13 -13.39 -4.69
C VAL A 241 52.14 -14.44 -5.18
N GLY A 242 51.98 -15.70 -4.70
CA GLY A 242 52.92 -16.77 -4.92
C GLY A 242 52.36 -18.18 -4.90
N GLY A 243 53.20 -19.13 -4.55
CA GLY A 243 52.87 -20.56 -4.55
C GLY A 243 51.84 -20.96 -3.47
N SER A 244 51.78 -20.24 -2.35
CA SER A 244 50.79 -20.45 -1.30
C SER A 244 49.39 -20.07 -1.76
N ASP A 245 49.24 -18.92 -2.47
CA ASP A 245 47.97 -18.46 -3.02
C ASP A 245 47.45 -19.41 -4.11
N LEU A 246 48.37 -19.89 -4.96
CA LEU A 246 48.04 -20.90 -5.95
C LEU A 246 47.55 -22.20 -5.29
N GLY A 247 48.17 -22.58 -4.16
CA GLY A 247 47.73 -23.72 -3.37
C GLY A 247 46.30 -23.54 -2.84
N LEU A 248 45.96 -22.35 -2.33
CA LEU A 248 44.63 -22.02 -1.86
C LEU A 248 43.60 -21.99 -2.98
N LEU A 249 43.93 -21.46 -4.15
CA LEU A 249 43.08 -21.48 -5.30
C LEU A 249 42.74 -22.92 -5.71
N PHE A 250 43.73 -23.82 -5.75
CA PHE A 250 43.48 -25.20 -6.12
C PHE A 250 42.72 -26.02 -5.09
N VAL A 251 42.81 -25.67 -3.79
CA VAL A 251 41.99 -26.30 -2.77
C VAL A 251 40.50 -26.07 -2.99
N ASN A 252 40.13 -24.91 -3.54
CA ASN A 252 38.76 -24.54 -3.82
C ASN A 252 38.35 -24.75 -5.31
N TRP A 253 39.21 -25.42 -6.10
CA TRP A 253 38.98 -25.59 -7.55
C TRP A 253 37.75 -26.42 -7.89
N GLY A 254 36.83 -25.80 -8.66
CA GLY A 254 35.58 -26.43 -9.09
C GLY A 254 34.46 -26.30 -8.07
N ASP A 255 34.69 -25.71 -6.92
CA ASP A 255 33.67 -25.43 -5.93
C ASP A 255 32.88 -24.17 -6.35
N GLY A 256 31.57 -24.30 -6.33
CA GLY A 256 30.67 -23.14 -6.47
C GLY A 256 30.58 -22.39 -5.14
N CYS A 257 30.56 -21.12 -5.19
CA CYS A 257 30.45 -20.22 -4.04
C CYS A 257 29.00 -19.95 -3.57
#